data_09a8f5529072f42c077435a1fabd930e
#
_entry.id   09a8f5529072f42c077435a1fabd930e
#
_cell.length_a   1.000
_cell.length_b   1.000
_cell.length_c   1.000
_cell.angle_alpha   90.00
_cell.angle_beta   90.00
_cell.angle_gamma   90.00
#
_symmetry.space_group_name_H-M   'P 1'
#
loop_
_entity.id
_entity.type
_entity.pdbx_description
1 polymer ?
#
loop_
_entity_poly.entity_id
_entity_poly.type
_entity_poly.pdbx_seq_one_letter_code
_entity_poly.pdbx_strand_id
1 'polypeptide(L)'
;AFTEVAPLFSNLPEAESGSELRTMEEFNQGFGSMLYRTVLPELASSSVLAVDEAHDYAQIFVNGRYIGALDRRLGDREITLPACAKGDTLDILVEAMGRINFGRAIKDFKGITDKVTVTVDRDGYPFVCELKDWKTYMLPDEYDFYRSLQFRPLEQVKNTDGKRLDRGVYRATFKVKKPGDTFLNFETFGKGLVYVNGHPMGRIWEIGPQQTLYMPGCWLKKGDNEILVFDILGPREARSEGFRKPVIDKLLVNKPSDHMRPGFSPDLKGAVEVLKSSFNAGNGWQERTFDRQGTGRYVILEAIDAIDGGDNAAIAELYLLDAAGKRISREPWTVDYADSEQIDGVNRTADKTYDLQESTYWSTAKGVRFPHRIVIDLGRRHTLSAIQCLPRMEAGAPGAIRNFKVYMTDKMEYVED
;
A
#
# COMPACT_ATOMS: atom_id res chain seq x y z
N ALA A 1 -10.05 -20.29 17.94
CA ALA A 1 -8.63 -19.98 17.78
C ALA A 1 -7.97 -21.06 16.92
N PHE A 2 -6.95 -20.70 16.15
CA PHE A 2 -6.09 -21.64 15.44
C PHE A 2 -5.09 -22.26 16.43
N THR A 3 -4.65 -23.47 16.15
CA THR A 3 -3.79 -24.25 17.07
C THR A 3 -2.43 -24.60 16.49
N GLU A 4 -2.30 -24.53 15.17
CA GLU A 4 -1.10 -24.91 14.46
C GLU A 4 -0.77 -23.90 13.34
N VAL A 5 0.51 -23.81 13.01
CA VAL A 5 1.00 -23.02 11.88
C VAL A 5 2.14 -23.74 11.18
N ALA A 6 2.15 -23.65 9.86
CA ALA A 6 3.29 -23.98 9.00
C ALA A 6 3.92 -22.66 8.53
N PRO A 7 5.02 -22.19 9.18
CA PRO A 7 5.66 -20.94 8.80
C PRO A 7 6.23 -21.00 7.39
N LEU A 8 6.03 -19.95 6.60
CA LEU A 8 6.33 -19.92 5.17
C LEU A 8 7.81 -20.23 4.88
N PHE A 9 8.73 -19.49 5.50
CA PHE A 9 10.16 -19.62 5.21
C PHE A 9 10.76 -20.97 5.66
N SER A 10 10.10 -21.69 6.55
CA SER A 10 10.50 -23.06 6.98
C SER A 10 9.90 -24.14 6.08
N ASN A 11 8.99 -23.78 5.18
CA ASN A 11 8.21 -24.69 4.35
C ASN A 11 8.33 -24.36 2.86
N LEU A 12 9.41 -23.69 2.46
CA LEU A 12 9.63 -23.41 1.05
C LEU A 12 9.80 -24.73 0.27
N PRO A 13 9.18 -24.88 -0.89
CA PRO A 13 9.38 -26.03 -1.77
C PRO A 13 10.80 -26.05 -2.34
N GLU A 14 11.09 -27.00 -3.22
CA GLU A 14 12.34 -27.01 -3.98
C GLU A 14 12.42 -25.78 -4.89
N ALA A 15 13.60 -25.13 -4.93
CA ALA A 15 13.83 -23.95 -5.73
C ALA A 15 14.24 -24.30 -7.15
N GLU A 16 13.75 -23.59 -8.14
CA GLU A 16 14.38 -23.51 -9.46
C GLU A 16 15.42 -22.39 -9.50
N SER A 17 16.61 -22.68 -10.03
CA SER A 17 17.70 -21.71 -10.15
C SER A 17 17.84 -21.21 -11.58
N GLY A 18 18.14 -19.91 -11.74
CA GLY A 18 18.39 -19.28 -13.03
C GLY A 18 19.16 -17.98 -12.88
N SER A 19 19.86 -17.57 -13.93
CA SER A 19 20.57 -16.28 -13.91
C SER A 19 19.62 -15.09 -13.97
N GLU A 20 18.50 -15.25 -14.69
CA GLU A 20 17.52 -14.20 -14.95
C GLU A 20 16.22 -14.45 -14.18
N LEU A 21 15.48 -13.37 -13.95
CA LEU A 21 14.10 -13.44 -13.47
C LEU A 21 13.20 -14.08 -14.52
N ARG A 22 12.21 -14.83 -14.04
CA ARG A 22 11.17 -15.44 -14.86
C ARG A 22 9.81 -15.17 -14.23
N THR A 23 8.80 -15.00 -15.07
CA THR A 23 7.41 -14.78 -14.65
C THR A 23 6.78 -16.06 -14.11
N MET A 24 5.65 -15.95 -13.41
CA MET A 24 4.89 -17.12 -12.94
C MET A 24 4.47 -18.03 -14.10
N GLU A 25 4.11 -17.46 -15.24
CA GLU A 25 3.69 -18.20 -16.44
C GLU A 25 4.81 -19.07 -17.01
N GLU A 26 6.06 -18.61 -16.92
CA GLU A 26 7.22 -19.40 -17.38
C GLU A 26 7.52 -20.60 -16.46
N PHE A 27 6.97 -20.60 -15.24
CA PHE A 27 6.97 -21.72 -14.32
C PHE A 27 5.66 -22.53 -14.37
N ASN A 28 4.75 -22.26 -15.32
CA ASN A 28 3.43 -22.84 -15.43
C ASN A 28 2.55 -22.61 -14.18
N GLN A 29 2.82 -21.56 -13.40
CA GLN A 29 2.02 -21.16 -12.25
C GLN A 29 1.07 -20.03 -12.65
N GLY A 30 -0.25 -20.30 -12.68
CA GLY A 30 -1.25 -19.33 -13.12
C GLY A 30 -1.70 -18.33 -12.05
N PHE A 31 -1.54 -18.66 -10.77
CA PHE A 31 -1.97 -17.88 -9.59
C PHE A 31 -1.15 -18.29 -8.36
N GLY A 32 -1.35 -17.58 -7.25
CA GLY A 32 -0.63 -17.83 -6.00
C GLY A 32 0.47 -16.83 -5.75
N SER A 33 1.49 -17.26 -5.02
CA SER A 33 2.65 -16.45 -4.68
C SER A 33 3.94 -17.09 -5.20
N MET A 34 4.97 -16.28 -5.34
CA MET A 34 6.28 -16.72 -5.75
C MET A 34 7.34 -16.00 -4.93
N LEU A 35 8.31 -16.74 -4.38
CA LEU A 35 9.45 -16.16 -3.69
C LEU A 35 10.67 -16.18 -4.59
N TYR A 36 11.23 -15.01 -4.83
CA TYR A 36 12.49 -14.81 -5.54
C TYR A 36 13.59 -14.52 -4.53
N ARG A 37 14.66 -15.30 -4.54
CA ARG A 37 15.81 -15.18 -3.65
C ARG A 37 17.10 -14.97 -4.41
N THR A 38 17.89 -13.97 -4.01
CA THR A 38 19.26 -13.77 -4.48
C THR A 38 20.13 -13.25 -3.33
N VAL A 39 21.40 -12.98 -3.61
CA VAL A 39 22.33 -12.40 -2.66
C VAL A 39 22.64 -10.95 -3.02
N LEU A 40 22.79 -10.12 -2.00
CA LEU A 40 23.10 -8.70 -2.15
C LEU A 40 24.62 -8.46 -2.26
N PRO A 41 25.06 -7.45 -3.01
CA PRO A 41 26.37 -6.87 -2.85
C PRO A 41 26.48 -6.16 -1.49
N GLU A 42 27.64 -5.66 -1.14
CA GLU A 42 27.79 -4.75 0.00
C GLU A 42 27.03 -3.44 -0.29
N LEU A 43 26.14 -3.06 0.65
CA LEU A 43 25.25 -1.89 0.52
C LEU A 43 25.40 -0.95 1.70
N ALA A 44 25.47 0.36 1.43
CA ALA A 44 25.31 1.38 2.45
C ALA A 44 23.84 1.51 2.91
N SER A 45 23.60 2.12 4.07
CA SER A 45 22.26 2.26 4.70
C SER A 45 21.25 3.12 3.94
N SER A 46 21.62 3.73 2.83
CA SER A 46 20.76 4.54 1.98
C SER A 46 20.56 3.95 0.58
N SER A 47 20.98 2.71 0.38
CA SER A 47 20.84 2.04 -0.92
C SER A 47 19.37 1.80 -1.24
N VAL A 48 18.99 2.01 -2.49
CA VAL A 48 17.62 1.83 -2.96
C VAL A 48 17.54 0.53 -3.75
N LEU A 49 16.61 -0.33 -3.38
CA LEU A 49 16.15 -1.47 -4.16
C LEU A 49 15.02 -1.00 -5.06
N ALA A 50 15.16 -1.18 -6.37
CA ALA A 50 14.08 -0.97 -7.33
C ALA A 50 13.65 -2.33 -7.91
N VAL A 51 12.34 -2.56 -7.93
CA VAL A 51 11.67 -3.68 -8.60
C VAL A 51 10.78 -3.06 -9.66
N ASP A 52 11.26 -3.03 -10.90
CA ASP A 52 10.65 -2.22 -11.95
C ASP A 52 9.18 -2.63 -12.23
N GLU A 53 8.89 -3.91 -12.23
CA GLU A 53 7.54 -4.44 -12.49
C GLU A 53 7.23 -5.64 -11.56
N ALA A 54 6.79 -5.33 -10.33
CA ALA A 54 6.24 -6.35 -9.40
C ALA A 54 4.73 -6.50 -9.61
N HIS A 55 4.30 -7.69 -10.02
CA HIS A 55 2.90 -8.01 -10.30
C HIS A 55 2.37 -9.07 -9.32
N ASP A 56 1.73 -8.70 -8.15
CA ASP A 56 1.18 -7.34 -7.90
C ASP A 56 1.59 -6.77 -6.54
N TYR A 57 1.75 -7.61 -5.51
CA TYR A 57 2.10 -7.21 -4.14
C TYR A 57 3.38 -7.91 -3.73
N ALA A 58 4.47 -7.15 -3.60
CA ALA A 58 5.79 -7.68 -3.28
C ALA A 58 6.20 -7.31 -1.86
N GLN A 59 6.60 -8.29 -1.07
CA GLN A 59 7.18 -8.10 0.26
C GLN A 59 8.68 -8.32 0.20
N ILE A 60 9.45 -7.41 0.78
CA ILE A 60 10.91 -7.38 0.74
C ILE A 60 11.46 -7.82 2.08
N PHE A 61 12.43 -8.75 2.05
CA PHE A 61 13.13 -9.22 3.25
C PHE A 61 14.63 -9.24 3.00
N VAL A 62 15.39 -8.89 4.03
CA VAL A 62 16.83 -9.06 4.07
C VAL A 62 17.17 -9.98 5.24
N ASN A 63 17.87 -11.10 4.95
CA ASN A 63 18.19 -12.14 5.92
C ASN A 63 16.94 -12.60 6.72
N GLY A 64 15.79 -12.74 6.05
CA GLY A 64 14.52 -13.11 6.66
C GLY A 64 13.83 -12.00 7.46
N ARG A 65 14.47 -10.83 7.64
CA ARG A 65 13.84 -9.67 8.28
C ARG A 65 13.01 -8.88 7.28
N TYR A 66 11.76 -8.64 7.61
CA TYR A 66 10.85 -7.81 6.80
C TYR A 66 11.34 -6.36 6.75
N ILE A 67 11.41 -5.80 5.55
CA ILE A 67 11.82 -4.42 5.29
C ILE A 67 10.60 -3.56 4.94
N GLY A 68 9.73 -4.06 4.06
CA GLY A 68 8.53 -3.36 3.62
C GLY A 68 7.85 -4.08 2.46
N ALA A 69 6.88 -3.43 1.86
CA ALA A 69 6.17 -3.95 0.69
C ALA A 69 6.11 -2.90 -0.42
N LEU A 70 6.01 -3.40 -1.66
CA LEU A 70 5.72 -2.63 -2.86
C LEU A 70 4.34 -3.05 -3.35
N ASP A 71 3.43 -2.10 -3.45
CA ASP A 71 2.04 -2.33 -3.87
C ASP A 71 1.81 -1.72 -5.25
N ARG A 72 1.60 -2.56 -6.24
CA ARG A 72 1.34 -2.13 -7.62
C ARG A 72 0.18 -1.14 -7.74
N ARG A 73 -0.83 -1.26 -6.87
CA ARG A 73 -1.99 -0.36 -6.86
C ARG A 73 -1.61 1.09 -6.51
N LEU A 74 -0.53 1.26 -5.73
CA LEU A 74 0.00 2.55 -5.30
C LEU A 74 1.11 3.06 -6.23
N GLY A 75 1.54 2.23 -7.19
CA GLY A 75 2.66 2.54 -8.08
C GLY A 75 4.03 2.40 -7.41
N ASP A 76 4.10 1.70 -6.28
CA ASP A 76 5.35 1.49 -5.55
C ASP A 76 6.31 0.63 -6.37
N ARG A 77 7.55 1.10 -6.54
CA ARG A 77 8.60 0.40 -7.29
C ARG A 77 9.93 0.36 -6.55
N GLU A 78 10.11 1.17 -5.53
CA GLU A 78 11.38 1.36 -4.85
C GLU A 78 11.21 1.29 -3.33
N ILE A 79 12.25 0.78 -2.67
CA ILE A 79 12.33 0.76 -1.22
C ILE A 79 13.78 0.94 -0.76
N THR A 80 13.99 1.71 0.30
CA THR A 80 15.31 1.88 0.92
C THR A 80 15.68 0.63 1.73
N LEU A 81 16.86 0.09 1.46
CA LEU A 81 17.42 -1.03 2.22
C LEU A 81 18.28 -0.56 3.40
N PRO A 82 18.36 -1.35 4.47
CA PRO A 82 19.40 -1.15 5.50
C PRO A 82 20.79 -1.41 4.90
N ALA A 83 21.84 -1.06 5.65
CA ALA A 83 23.18 -1.51 5.30
C ALA A 83 23.23 -3.04 5.26
N CYS A 84 23.83 -3.59 4.21
CA CYS A 84 23.93 -5.03 3.97
C CYS A 84 25.38 -5.42 3.72
N ALA A 85 25.79 -6.56 4.25
CA ALA A 85 27.08 -7.17 3.91
C ALA A 85 26.99 -7.90 2.56
N LYS A 86 28.11 -8.04 1.88
CA LYS A 86 28.18 -8.88 0.68
C LYS A 86 27.80 -10.32 1.03
N GLY A 87 26.80 -10.86 0.30
CA GLY A 87 26.29 -12.21 0.51
C GLY A 87 25.03 -12.27 1.39
N ASP A 88 24.57 -11.15 1.94
CA ASP A 88 23.26 -11.08 2.60
C ASP A 88 22.16 -11.52 1.65
N THR A 89 21.17 -12.25 2.17
CA THR A 89 20.08 -12.79 1.37
C THR A 89 18.99 -11.76 1.19
N LEU A 90 18.61 -11.51 -0.07
CA LEU A 90 17.40 -10.79 -0.44
C LEU A 90 16.30 -11.78 -0.81
N ASP A 91 15.14 -11.65 -0.19
CA ASP A 91 13.91 -12.34 -0.55
C ASP A 91 12.85 -11.34 -1.00
N ILE A 92 12.24 -11.60 -2.15
CA ILE A 92 11.10 -10.85 -2.68
C ILE A 92 9.93 -11.83 -2.83
N LEU A 93 8.95 -11.75 -1.93
CA LEU A 93 7.74 -12.55 -1.97
C LEU A 93 6.65 -11.78 -2.73
N VAL A 94 6.31 -12.25 -3.93
CA VAL A 94 5.31 -11.61 -4.79
C VAL A 94 4.03 -12.43 -4.79
N GLU A 95 2.91 -11.82 -4.43
CA GLU A 95 1.56 -12.38 -4.57
C GLU A 95 0.91 -11.86 -5.84
N ALA A 96 0.40 -12.77 -6.66
CA ALA A 96 -0.43 -12.44 -7.80
C ALA A 96 -1.86 -12.09 -7.33
N MET A 97 -2.33 -10.91 -7.70
CA MET A 97 -3.74 -10.53 -7.55
C MET A 97 -4.54 -10.87 -8.83
N GLY A 98 -5.71 -10.27 -8.98
CA GLY A 98 -6.52 -10.45 -10.18
C GLY A 98 -5.78 -10.02 -11.46
N ARG A 99 -6.12 -10.66 -12.59
CA ARG A 99 -5.58 -10.30 -13.90
C ARG A 99 -6.45 -9.29 -14.60
N ILE A 100 -5.85 -8.46 -15.46
CA ILE A 100 -6.58 -7.55 -16.34
C ILE A 100 -7.43 -8.39 -17.30
N ASN A 101 -8.74 -8.15 -17.29
CA ASN A 101 -9.71 -8.91 -18.09
C ASN A 101 -10.35 -8.10 -19.22
N PHE A 102 -10.02 -6.81 -19.34
CA PHE A 102 -10.57 -5.91 -20.34
C PHE A 102 -9.59 -4.82 -20.74
N GLY A 103 -9.65 -4.37 -22.00
CA GLY A 103 -8.87 -3.26 -22.51
C GLY A 103 -7.64 -3.69 -23.34
N ARG A 104 -6.78 -2.72 -23.67
CA ARG A 104 -5.63 -2.95 -24.55
C ARG A 104 -4.48 -3.70 -23.86
N ALA A 105 -4.37 -3.57 -22.53
CA ALA A 105 -3.32 -4.19 -21.72
C ALA A 105 -3.81 -5.49 -21.06
N ILE A 106 -4.55 -6.31 -21.79
CA ILE A 106 -5.12 -7.57 -21.30
C ILE A 106 -4.05 -8.62 -20.94
N LYS A 107 -2.85 -8.50 -21.51
CA LYS A 107 -1.72 -9.38 -21.23
C LYS A 107 -1.03 -8.95 -19.94
N ASP A 108 -1.32 -9.62 -18.85
CA ASP A 108 -0.89 -9.28 -17.49
C ASP A 108 -0.15 -10.47 -16.85
N PHE A 109 1.13 -10.60 -17.15
CA PHE A 109 2.00 -11.61 -16.56
C PHE A 109 2.25 -11.32 -15.08
N LYS A 110 2.45 -12.37 -14.28
CA LYS A 110 2.59 -12.29 -12.82
C LYS A 110 3.99 -12.65 -12.33
N GLY A 111 4.28 -12.26 -11.08
CA GLY A 111 5.62 -12.33 -10.53
C GLY A 111 6.41 -11.05 -10.76
N ILE A 112 7.73 -11.15 -10.90
CA ILE A 112 8.57 -10.03 -11.34
C ILE A 112 8.76 -10.15 -12.84
N THR A 113 8.27 -9.17 -13.61
CA THR A 113 8.19 -9.24 -15.07
C THR A 113 9.26 -8.40 -15.78
N ASP A 114 10.05 -7.66 -15.02
CA ASP A 114 11.21 -6.90 -15.48
C ASP A 114 12.37 -7.11 -14.50
N LYS A 115 13.31 -6.21 -14.41
CA LYS A 115 14.54 -6.33 -13.62
C LYS A 115 14.36 -5.88 -12.17
N VAL A 116 15.30 -6.32 -11.36
CA VAL A 116 15.52 -5.85 -9.99
C VAL A 116 16.92 -5.26 -9.90
N THR A 117 17.01 -4.03 -9.40
CA THR A 117 18.28 -3.31 -9.28
C THR A 117 18.49 -2.78 -7.87
N VAL A 118 19.76 -2.59 -7.50
CA VAL A 118 20.15 -1.85 -6.30
C VAL A 118 21.06 -0.70 -6.67
N THR A 119 20.85 0.45 -6.04
CA THR A 119 21.76 1.59 -6.17
C THR A 119 22.83 1.49 -5.09
N VAL A 120 24.09 1.41 -5.52
CA VAL A 120 25.27 1.32 -4.64
C VAL A 120 26.05 2.63 -4.77
N ASP A 121 26.48 3.20 -3.66
CA ASP A 121 27.42 4.32 -3.68
C ASP A 121 28.84 3.79 -3.87
N ARG A 122 29.53 4.26 -4.90
CA ARG A 122 30.95 4.02 -5.13
C ARG A 122 31.70 5.33 -5.16
N ASP A 123 32.42 5.63 -4.10
CA ASP A 123 33.25 6.85 -3.99
C ASP A 123 32.46 8.16 -4.19
N GLY A 124 31.21 8.19 -3.70
CA GLY A 124 30.31 9.35 -3.83
C GLY A 124 29.52 9.41 -5.15
N TYR A 125 29.60 8.37 -5.97
CA TYR A 125 28.84 8.25 -7.22
C TYR A 125 27.85 7.10 -7.15
N PRO A 126 26.54 7.34 -7.41
CA PRO A 126 25.54 6.28 -7.45
C PRO A 126 25.79 5.38 -8.67
N PHE A 127 25.88 4.09 -8.40
CA PHE A 127 26.00 3.04 -9.42
C PHE A 127 24.83 2.07 -9.30
N VAL A 128 24.09 1.87 -10.38
CA VAL A 128 22.97 0.93 -10.44
C VAL A 128 23.49 -0.45 -10.82
N CYS A 129 23.25 -1.43 -9.97
CA CYS A 129 23.61 -2.83 -10.15
C CYS A 129 22.34 -3.67 -10.33
N GLU A 130 22.21 -4.37 -11.46
CA GLU A 130 21.13 -5.34 -11.67
C GLU A 130 21.46 -6.63 -10.92
N LEU A 131 20.48 -7.14 -10.17
CA LEU A 131 20.60 -8.40 -9.42
C LEU A 131 20.33 -9.59 -10.33
N LYS A 132 21.14 -10.61 -10.20
CA LYS A 132 21.13 -11.85 -11.00
C LYS A 132 21.19 -13.08 -10.08
N ASP A 133 21.22 -14.27 -10.68
CA ASP A 133 21.38 -15.55 -10.00
C ASP A 133 20.28 -15.83 -8.96
N TRP A 134 19.08 -15.97 -9.47
CA TRP A 134 17.86 -16.14 -8.68
C TRP A 134 17.56 -17.60 -8.37
N LYS A 135 17.10 -17.84 -7.13
CA LYS A 135 16.38 -19.05 -6.73
C LYS A 135 14.91 -18.71 -6.59
N THR A 136 14.06 -19.38 -7.33
CA THR A 136 12.63 -19.12 -7.38
C THR A 136 11.87 -20.27 -6.76
N TYR A 137 10.97 -19.95 -5.81
CA TYR A 137 10.14 -20.91 -5.09
C TYR A 137 8.69 -20.68 -5.47
N MET A 138 8.04 -21.72 -6.02
CA MET A 138 6.64 -21.67 -6.43
C MET A 138 5.73 -22.00 -5.24
N LEU A 139 4.79 -21.12 -4.96
CA LEU A 139 3.85 -21.23 -3.84
C LEU A 139 2.42 -21.18 -4.40
N PRO A 140 1.91 -22.29 -4.95
CA PRO A 140 0.58 -22.32 -5.54
C PRO A 140 -0.50 -22.18 -4.45
N ASP A 141 -1.58 -21.48 -4.80
CA ASP A 141 -2.75 -21.33 -3.94
C ASP A 141 -3.63 -22.58 -3.99
N GLU A 142 -3.13 -23.74 -3.56
CA GLU A 142 -3.77 -25.04 -3.65
C GLU A 142 -3.93 -25.68 -2.26
N TYR A 143 -5.12 -26.25 -2.03
CA TYR A 143 -5.44 -26.87 -0.74
C TYR A 143 -4.46 -28.00 -0.37
N ASP A 144 -4.16 -28.90 -1.33
CA ASP A 144 -3.29 -30.05 -1.09
C ASP A 144 -1.84 -29.61 -0.83
N PHE A 145 -1.37 -28.56 -1.50
CA PHE A 145 -0.07 -27.94 -1.21
C PHE A 145 -0.03 -27.43 0.24
N TYR A 146 -0.98 -26.61 0.64
CA TYR A 146 -1.02 -26.06 2.00
C TYR A 146 -1.15 -27.13 3.08
N ARG A 147 -1.94 -28.19 2.81
CA ARG A 147 -2.14 -29.29 3.75
C ARG A 147 -0.89 -30.16 3.93
N SER A 148 -0.05 -30.24 2.93
CA SER A 148 1.20 -31.05 2.92
C SER A 148 2.33 -30.43 3.74
N LEU A 149 2.22 -29.13 4.10
CA LEU A 149 3.26 -28.40 4.82
C LEU A 149 3.51 -28.95 6.22
N GLN A 150 4.69 -28.67 6.78
CA GLN A 150 5.07 -29.10 8.13
C GLN A 150 4.51 -28.13 9.17
N PHE A 151 3.45 -28.55 9.83
CA PHE A 151 2.80 -27.79 10.90
C PHE A 151 3.50 -28.02 12.24
N ARG A 152 3.50 -26.98 13.06
CA ARG A 152 3.91 -27.00 14.47
C ARG A 152 2.89 -26.29 15.34
N PRO A 153 2.82 -26.60 16.66
CA PRO A 153 1.93 -25.91 17.57
C PRO A 153 2.14 -24.40 17.54
N LEU A 154 1.06 -23.61 17.49
CA LEU A 154 1.13 -22.16 17.39
C LEU A 154 1.84 -21.52 18.58
N GLU A 155 1.75 -22.08 19.77
CA GLU A 155 2.43 -21.64 21.00
C GLU A 155 3.95 -21.67 20.91
N GLN A 156 4.51 -22.44 19.96
CA GLN A 156 5.95 -22.54 19.71
C GLN A 156 6.48 -21.48 18.73
N VAL A 157 5.57 -20.66 18.17
CA VAL A 157 5.93 -19.63 17.20
C VAL A 157 6.13 -18.30 17.90
N LYS A 158 7.33 -17.75 17.76
CA LYS A 158 7.65 -16.44 18.32
C LYS A 158 7.14 -15.35 17.39
N ASN A 159 6.55 -14.33 17.96
CA ASN A 159 6.26 -13.09 17.27
C ASN A 159 7.57 -12.35 17.02
N THR A 160 8.02 -12.29 15.77
CA THR A 160 9.34 -11.76 15.39
C THR A 160 9.42 -10.23 15.42
N ASP A 161 8.30 -9.53 15.27
CA ASP A 161 8.25 -8.05 15.25
C ASP A 161 7.35 -7.43 16.34
N GLY A 162 6.79 -8.27 17.24
CA GLY A 162 5.94 -7.85 18.33
C GLY A 162 4.51 -7.43 17.93
N LYS A 163 4.20 -7.39 16.63
CA LYS A 163 2.90 -6.91 16.11
C LYS A 163 2.08 -7.99 15.43
N ARG A 164 2.75 -8.93 14.75
CA ARG A 164 2.14 -9.99 13.96
C ARG A 164 2.81 -11.34 14.24
N LEU A 165 2.05 -12.41 14.06
CA LEU A 165 2.57 -13.76 14.04
C LEU A 165 3.29 -14.03 12.69
N ASP A 166 4.02 -15.13 12.62
CA ASP A 166 4.75 -15.51 11.40
C ASP A 166 3.81 -15.64 10.20
N ARG A 167 4.32 -15.33 9.02
CA ARG A 167 3.68 -15.62 7.74
C ARG A 167 3.61 -17.11 7.52
N GLY A 168 2.48 -17.61 7.02
CA GLY A 168 2.36 -19.05 6.77
C GLY A 168 0.93 -19.54 6.70
N VAL A 169 0.76 -20.85 6.78
CA VAL A 169 -0.54 -21.51 6.77
C VAL A 169 -0.96 -21.84 8.20
N TYR A 170 -2.06 -21.27 8.63
CA TYR A 170 -2.67 -21.51 9.94
C TYR A 170 -3.73 -22.60 9.82
N ARG A 171 -3.75 -23.55 10.77
CA ARG A 171 -4.69 -24.67 10.80
C ARG A 171 -5.45 -24.73 12.12
N ALA A 172 -6.74 -25.03 12.03
CA ALA A 172 -7.57 -25.36 13.17
C ALA A 172 -8.62 -26.41 12.81
N THR A 173 -9.07 -27.12 13.83
CA THR A 173 -10.27 -27.94 13.78
C THR A 173 -11.34 -27.33 14.67
N PHE A 174 -12.58 -27.23 14.18
CA PHE A 174 -13.72 -26.73 14.93
C PHE A 174 -14.92 -27.65 14.83
N LYS A 175 -15.75 -27.70 15.89
CA LYS A 175 -16.90 -28.59 15.98
C LYS A 175 -18.18 -27.87 15.64
N VAL A 176 -18.98 -28.47 14.76
CA VAL A 176 -20.30 -28.00 14.37
C VAL A 176 -21.38 -29.00 14.87
N LYS A 177 -22.31 -28.53 15.69
CA LYS A 177 -23.43 -29.35 16.16
C LYS A 177 -24.48 -29.53 15.07
N LYS A 178 -24.83 -28.46 14.38
CA LYS A 178 -25.82 -28.42 13.29
C LYS A 178 -25.25 -27.56 12.18
N PRO A 179 -24.91 -28.12 11.00
CA PRO A 179 -24.49 -27.36 9.85
C PRO A 179 -25.54 -26.32 9.44
N GLY A 180 -25.08 -25.18 9.03
CA GLY A 180 -25.90 -24.06 8.57
C GLY A 180 -25.00 -22.94 8.04
N ASP A 181 -25.59 -22.01 7.29
CA ASP A 181 -24.89 -20.88 6.72
C ASP A 181 -24.38 -19.92 7.80
N THR A 182 -23.19 -19.38 7.58
CA THR A 182 -22.57 -18.40 8.46
C THR A 182 -21.61 -17.51 7.67
N PHE A 183 -21.11 -16.47 8.30
CA PHE A 183 -20.05 -15.61 7.77
C PHE A 183 -18.84 -15.71 8.68
N LEU A 184 -17.72 -16.24 8.17
CA LEU A 184 -16.50 -16.36 8.95
C LEU A 184 -15.73 -15.04 8.93
N ASN A 185 -15.44 -14.51 10.11
CA ASN A 185 -14.70 -13.24 10.28
C ASN A 185 -13.20 -13.48 10.29
N PHE A 186 -12.46 -12.70 9.46
CA PHE A 186 -11.01 -12.75 9.35
C PHE A 186 -10.34 -11.38 9.59
N GLU A 187 -11.01 -10.47 10.25
CA GLU A 187 -10.50 -9.10 10.52
C GLU A 187 -9.11 -9.07 11.21
N THR A 188 -8.76 -10.13 11.94
CA THR A 188 -7.45 -10.25 12.62
C THR A 188 -6.34 -10.79 11.74
N PHE A 189 -6.69 -11.35 10.58
CA PHE A 189 -5.73 -11.84 9.58
C PHE A 189 -5.28 -10.70 8.65
N GLY A 190 -4.12 -10.89 8.02
CA GLY A 190 -3.50 -9.89 7.16
C GLY A 190 -4.01 -9.96 5.72
N LYS A 191 -3.43 -10.86 4.92
CA LYS A 191 -3.74 -11.01 3.48
C LYS A 191 -3.51 -12.44 3.04
N GLY A 192 -4.46 -13.05 2.34
CA GLY A 192 -4.26 -14.41 1.86
C GLY A 192 -5.54 -15.13 1.44
N LEU A 193 -5.60 -16.43 1.73
CA LEU A 193 -6.65 -17.36 1.27
C LEU A 193 -7.17 -18.22 2.41
N VAL A 194 -8.42 -18.61 2.29
CA VAL A 194 -9.12 -19.46 3.28
C VAL A 194 -9.69 -20.70 2.61
N TYR A 195 -9.49 -21.85 3.26
CA TYR A 195 -10.11 -23.12 2.91
C TYR A 195 -10.85 -23.71 4.10
N VAL A 196 -12.03 -24.26 3.86
CA VAL A 196 -12.77 -25.04 4.86
C VAL A 196 -13.13 -26.39 4.25
N ASN A 197 -12.71 -27.49 4.90
CA ASN A 197 -12.92 -28.87 4.42
C ASN A 197 -12.50 -29.08 2.95
N GLY A 198 -11.44 -28.39 2.50
CA GLY A 198 -10.96 -28.44 1.12
C GLY A 198 -11.67 -27.49 0.16
N HIS A 199 -12.72 -26.82 0.56
CA HIS A 199 -13.44 -25.84 -0.26
C HIS A 199 -12.76 -24.45 -0.17
N PRO A 200 -12.38 -23.82 -1.31
CA PRO A 200 -11.84 -22.48 -1.31
C PRO A 200 -12.94 -21.46 -0.97
N MET A 201 -12.76 -20.75 0.13
CA MET A 201 -13.69 -19.72 0.58
C MET A 201 -13.48 -18.38 -0.13
N GLY A 202 -12.26 -18.11 -0.56
CA GLY A 202 -11.87 -16.86 -1.18
C GLY A 202 -10.70 -16.18 -0.50
N ARG A 203 -10.42 -14.97 -0.95
CA ARG A 203 -9.33 -14.12 -0.45
C ARG A 203 -9.75 -13.27 0.72
N ILE A 204 -8.81 -13.03 1.61
CA ILE A 204 -8.92 -12.08 2.71
C ILE A 204 -7.86 -11.00 2.56
N TRP A 205 -8.18 -9.79 2.99
CA TRP A 205 -7.24 -8.69 3.11
C TRP A 205 -7.72 -7.73 4.20
N GLU A 206 -6.87 -7.49 5.20
CA GLU A 206 -7.21 -6.65 6.35
C GLU A 206 -7.70 -5.24 6.00
N ILE A 207 -7.27 -4.70 4.83
CA ILE A 207 -7.72 -3.38 4.39
C ILE A 207 -9.22 -3.32 4.12
N GLY A 208 -9.89 -4.46 3.91
CA GLY A 208 -11.30 -4.52 3.58
C GLY A 208 -11.63 -4.08 2.15
N PRO A 209 -12.87 -3.70 1.89
CA PRO A 209 -14.02 -3.55 2.82
C PRO A 209 -14.61 -4.86 3.34
N GLN A 210 -14.30 -6.00 2.73
CA GLN A 210 -14.80 -7.31 3.10
C GLN A 210 -13.95 -7.90 4.23
N GLN A 211 -14.55 -8.08 5.42
CA GLN A 211 -13.89 -8.70 6.57
C GLN A 211 -14.40 -10.15 6.82
N THR A 212 -15.52 -10.52 6.23
CA THR A 212 -16.11 -11.85 6.40
C THR A 212 -16.23 -12.57 5.05
N LEU A 213 -16.07 -13.90 5.08
CA LEU A 213 -16.36 -14.79 3.96
C LEU A 213 -17.62 -15.59 4.23
N TYR A 214 -18.54 -15.69 3.26
CA TYR A 214 -19.73 -16.54 3.35
C TYR A 214 -19.33 -18.00 3.37
N MET A 215 -19.82 -18.73 4.37
CA MET A 215 -19.60 -20.17 4.57
C MET A 215 -20.92 -20.91 4.34
N PRO A 216 -21.08 -21.61 3.20
CA PRO A 216 -22.27 -22.42 2.95
C PRO A 216 -22.37 -23.59 3.94
N GLY A 217 -23.52 -23.78 4.52
CA GLY A 217 -23.77 -24.87 5.49
C GLY A 217 -23.59 -26.27 4.89
N CYS A 218 -23.77 -26.43 3.57
CA CYS A 218 -23.55 -27.70 2.88
C CYS A 218 -22.07 -28.13 2.80
N TRP A 219 -21.12 -27.22 3.02
CA TRP A 219 -19.68 -27.52 3.10
C TRP A 219 -19.25 -27.91 4.52
N LEU A 220 -20.12 -27.70 5.51
CA LEU A 220 -19.87 -28.08 6.89
C LEU A 220 -20.38 -29.50 7.18
N LYS A 221 -19.67 -30.20 8.08
CA LYS A 221 -20.03 -31.51 8.60
C LYS A 221 -20.50 -31.37 10.03
N LYS A 222 -21.44 -32.24 10.46
CA LYS A 222 -21.69 -32.41 11.90
C LYS A 222 -20.45 -33.05 12.53
N GLY A 223 -19.93 -32.48 13.58
CA GLY A 223 -18.66 -32.88 14.19
C GLY A 223 -17.49 -32.01 13.72
N ASP A 224 -16.35 -32.61 13.47
CA ASP A 224 -15.10 -31.91 13.21
C ASP A 224 -15.01 -31.39 11.78
N ASN A 225 -14.60 -30.13 11.64
CA ASN A 225 -14.36 -29.42 10.40
C ASN A 225 -12.96 -28.81 10.44
N GLU A 226 -12.23 -28.88 9.34
CA GLU A 226 -10.91 -28.27 9.19
C GLU A 226 -11.00 -26.89 8.56
N ILE A 227 -10.19 -25.96 9.04
CA ILE A 227 -9.97 -24.66 8.41
C ILE A 227 -8.47 -24.42 8.23
N LEU A 228 -8.09 -24.03 7.03
CA LEU A 228 -6.75 -23.56 6.68
C LEU A 228 -6.82 -22.10 6.25
N VAL A 229 -5.90 -21.28 6.75
CA VAL A 229 -5.74 -19.88 6.31
C VAL A 229 -4.28 -19.66 5.95
N PHE A 230 -4.01 -19.42 4.69
CA PHE A 230 -2.72 -18.89 4.26
C PHE A 230 -2.72 -17.38 4.48
N ASP A 231 -1.74 -16.88 5.24
CA ASP A 231 -1.59 -15.44 5.51
C ASP A 231 -0.15 -15.01 5.21
N ILE A 232 0.01 -14.23 4.13
CA ILE A 232 1.32 -13.75 3.68
C ILE A 232 1.83 -12.53 4.46
N LEU A 233 0.96 -11.85 5.23
CA LEU A 233 1.38 -10.77 6.12
C LEU A 233 1.61 -11.26 7.56
N GLY A 234 1.02 -12.39 7.91
CA GLY A 234 0.91 -12.88 9.27
C GLY A 234 -0.24 -12.18 10.05
N PRO A 235 -1.07 -12.93 10.77
CA PRO A 235 -2.19 -12.37 11.52
C PRO A 235 -1.72 -11.60 12.75
N ARG A 236 -2.53 -10.64 13.20
CA ARG A 236 -2.37 -10.02 14.52
C ARG A 236 -2.80 -10.99 15.63
N GLU A 237 -3.83 -11.76 15.37
CA GLU A 237 -4.32 -12.85 16.21
C GLU A 237 -4.86 -13.96 15.30
N ALA A 238 -4.43 -15.20 15.50
CA ALA A 238 -4.90 -16.34 14.73
C ALA A 238 -6.26 -16.83 15.27
N ARG A 239 -7.31 -16.07 14.99
CA ARG A 239 -8.68 -16.32 15.42
C ARG A 239 -9.68 -16.02 14.32
N SER A 240 -10.70 -16.87 14.19
CA SER A 240 -11.89 -16.61 13.37
C SER A 240 -13.14 -17.03 14.16
N GLU A 241 -14.25 -16.40 13.86
CA GLU A 241 -15.55 -16.71 14.45
C GLU A 241 -16.67 -16.57 13.41
N GLY A 242 -17.79 -17.28 13.64
CA GLY A 242 -18.93 -17.24 12.75
C GLY A 242 -19.91 -16.14 13.15
N PHE A 243 -20.27 -15.30 12.17
CA PHE A 243 -21.29 -14.24 12.32
C PHE A 243 -22.60 -14.61 11.63
N ARG A 244 -23.71 -14.06 12.12
CA ARG A 244 -25.03 -14.20 11.47
C ARG A 244 -25.23 -13.24 10.30
N LYS A 245 -24.48 -12.14 10.26
CA LYS A 245 -24.53 -11.11 9.21
C LYS A 245 -23.12 -10.89 8.68
N PRO A 246 -22.97 -10.55 7.39
CA PRO A 246 -21.68 -10.21 6.82
C PRO A 246 -21.16 -8.86 7.34
N VAL A 247 -19.86 -8.70 7.31
CA VAL A 247 -19.14 -7.44 7.41
C VAL A 247 -18.38 -7.27 6.09
N ILE A 248 -18.95 -6.47 5.18
CA ILE A 248 -18.46 -6.31 3.80
C ILE A 248 -18.25 -4.85 3.40
N ASP A 249 -18.42 -3.93 4.33
CA ASP A 249 -18.36 -2.48 4.16
C ASP A 249 -17.42 -1.79 5.16
N LYS A 250 -16.60 -2.58 5.88
CA LYS A 250 -15.63 -2.08 6.85
C LYS A 250 -14.25 -1.97 6.22
N LEU A 251 -13.86 -0.76 5.85
CA LEU A 251 -12.47 -0.45 5.55
C LEU A 251 -11.68 -0.33 6.87
N LEU A 252 -10.60 -1.09 7.02
CA LEU A 252 -9.55 -0.79 7.98
C LEU A 252 -8.62 0.22 7.32
N VAL A 253 -9.09 1.42 7.20
CA VAL A 253 -8.22 2.54 6.86
C VAL A 253 -7.44 2.86 8.10
N ASN A 254 -6.20 2.73 7.94
CA ASN A 254 -5.20 2.70 8.95
C ASN A 254 -5.11 4.03 9.68
N LYS A 255 -4.48 3.96 10.82
CA LYS A 255 -3.84 5.04 11.56
C LYS A 255 -3.67 6.30 10.73
N PRO A 256 -3.85 7.47 11.31
CA PRO A 256 -3.35 8.71 10.72
C PRO A 256 -1.98 8.45 10.12
N SER A 257 -1.79 8.80 8.86
CA SER A 257 -0.52 8.67 8.16
C SER A 257 0.56 9.40 8.97
N ASP A 258 1.82 9.00 8.86
CA ASP A 258 2.91 9.62 9.65
C ASP A 258 3.05 11.13 9.42
N HIS A 259 2.49 11.65 8.32
CA HIS A 259 2.41 13.08 8.02
C HIS A 259 1.29 13.81 8.78
N MET A 260 0.36 13.11 9.41
CA MET A 260 -0.59 13.70 10.35
C MET A 260 0.15 14.00 11.65
N ARG A 261 0.23 15.29 12.02
CA ARG A 261 0.95 15.77 13.20
C ARG A 261 -0.02 16.47 14.15
N PRO A 262 -0.83 15.73 14.93
CA PRO A 262 -1.82 16.34 15.84
C PRO A 262 -1.17 17.33 16.81
N GLY A 263 -1.73 18.56 16.90
CA GLY A 263 -1.21 19.63 17.75
C GLY A 263 -0.03 20.40 17.14
N PHE A 264 0.29 20.17 15.86
CA PHE A 264 1.31 20.92 15.14
C PHE A 264 0.78 21.43 13.81
N SER A 265 1.26 22.59 13.40
CA SER A 265 1.00 23.17 12.09
C SER A 265 2.29 23.63 11.38
N PRO A 266 2.27 23.72 10.04
CA PRO A 266 3.41 24.22 9.28
C PRO A 266 3.79 25.64 9.71
N ASP A 267 5.07 25.87 10.06
CA ASP A 267 5.59 27.22 10.26
C ASP A 267 5.74 27.92 8.90
N LEU A 268 4.90 28.89 8.66
CA LEU A 268 4.92 29.68 7.43
C LEU A 268 5.94 30.84 7.47
N LYS A 269 6.65 31.03 8.62
CA LYS A 269 7.75 32.00 8.66
C LYS A 269 8.86 31.56 7.72
N GLY A 270 9.20 32.41 6.77
CA GLY A 270 10.21 32.07 5.74
C GLY A 270 9.68 31.31 4.52
N ALA A 271 8.45 30.82 4.54
CA ALA A 271 7.77 30.37 3.33
C ALA A 271 7.30 31.57 2.50
N VAL A 272 7.47 31.47 1.19
CA VAL A 272 7.11 32.52 0.24
C VAL A 272 5.69 32.28 -0.25
N GLU A 273 4.74 33.19 0.05
CA GLU A 273 3.41 33.19 -0.58
C GLU A 273 3.58 33.49 -2.08
N VAL A 274 3.31 32.51 -2.93
CA VAL A 274 3.45 32.61 -4.39
C VAL A 274 2.12 32.84 -5.10
N LEU A 275 1.01 32.53 -4.42
CA LEU A 275 -0.32 32.71 -4.97
C LEU A 275 -1.34 32.93 -3.84
N LYS A 276 -2.23 33.90 -4.05
CA LYS A 276 -3.49 34.03 -3.32
C LYS A 276 -4.62 34.14 -4.35
N SER A 277 -5.51 33.16 -4.41
CA SER A 277 -6.51 33.07 -5.47
C SER A 277 -7.78 32.37 -5.03
N SER A 278 -8.68 32.14 -5.98
CA SER A 278 -9.91 31.38 -5.78
C SER A 278 -10.19 30.45 -6.96
N PHE A 279 -10.82 29.31 -6.66
CA PHE A 279 -11.41 28.44 -7.69
C PHE A 279 -12.88 28.81 -7.91
N ASN A 280 -13.36 28.55 -9.13
CA ASN A 280 -14.77 28.73 -9.48
C ASN A 280 -15.57 27.46 -9.14
N ALA A 281 -16.88 27.60 -9.01
CA ALA A 281 -17.75 26.45 -8.95
C ALA A 281 -17.66 25.62 -10.25
N GLY A 282 -17.67 24.28 -10.10
CA GLY A 282 -17.56 23.34 -11.21
C GLY A 282 -16.78 22.10 -10.82
N ASN A 283 -16.78 21.09 -11.68
CA ASN A 283 -16.15 19.80 -11.48
C ASN A 283 -15.03 19.49 -12.50
N GLY A 284 -14.57 20.49 -13.24
CA GLY A 284 -13.47 20.37 -14.20
C GLY A 284 -12.15 20.92 -13.68
N TRP A 285 -11.08 20.63 -14.41
CA TRP A 285 -9.75 21.16 -14.15
C TRP A 285 -9.73 22.69 -14.15
N GLN A 286 -9.07 23.26 -13.16
CA GLN A 286 -8.86 24.70 -13.05
C GLN A 286 -7.38 25.00 -12.85
N GLU A 287 -6.88 25.98 -13.59
CA GLU A 287 -5.50 26.44 -13.48
C GLU A 287 -5.45 27.84 -12.87
N ARG A 288 -4.45 28.09 -12.05
CA ARG A 288 -4.12 29.41 -11.53
C ARG A 288 -2.62 29.65 -11.65
N THR A 289 -2.29 30.68 -12.39
CA THR A 289 -0.88 31.17 -12.52
C THR A 289 -0.48 31.85 -11.20
N PHE A 290 0.72 31.62 -10.76
CA PHE A 290 1.27 32.25 -9.56
C PHE A 290 1.44 33.75 -9.75
N ASP A 291 1.21 34.53 -8.69
CA ASP A 291 1.42 35.98 -8.69
C ASP A 291 2.91 36.33 -8.91
N ARG A 292 3.78 35.40 -8.49
CA ARG A 292 5.24 35.41 -8.75
C ARG A 292 5.75 33.98 -8.82
N GLN A 293 6.78 33.76 -9.61
CA GLN A 293 7.46 32.47 -9.63
C GLN A 293 7.97 32.14 -8.23
N GLY A 294 7.70 30.93 -7.78
CA GLY A 294 8.20 30.37 -6.54
C GLY A 294 9.28 29.34 -6.79
N THR A 295 10.27 29.32 -5.90
CA THR A 295 11.31 28.29 -5.93
C THR A 295 11.43 27.67 -4.55
N GLY A 296 11.38 26.31 -4.50
CA GLY A 296 11.46 25.56 -3.27
C GLY A 296 11.28 24.07 -3.51
N ARG A 297 11.49 23.28 -2.45
CA ARG A 297 11.26 21.85 -2.40
C ARG A 297 9.86 21.51 -1.93
N TYR A 298 9.32 22.31 -0.99
CA TYR A 298 8.01 22.08 -0.39
C TYR A 298 6.99 23.07 -0.92
N VAL A 299 5.78 22.56 -1.20
CA VAL A 299 4.61 23.34 -1.57
C VAL A 299 3.56 23.18 -0.50
N ILE A 300 3.07 24.28 0.06
CA ILE A 300 2.00 24.31 1.03
C ILE A 300 0.75 24.88 0.35
N LEU A 301 -0.32 24.10 0.27
CA LEU A 301 -1.64 24.56 -0.11
C LEU A 301 -2.45 24.82 1.16
N GLU A 302 -2.88 26.07 1.36
CA GLU A 302 -3.78 26.49 2.43
C GLU A 302 -5.15 26.80 1.85
N ALA A 303 -6.13 25.93 2.09
CA ALA A 303 -7.54 26.18 1.80
C ALA A 303 -8.15 27.06 2.89
N ILE A 304 -8.87 28.10 2.51
CA ILE A 304 -9.41 29.12 3.44
C ILE A 304 -10.90 28.93 3.67
N ASP A 305 -11.62 28.53 2.62
CA ASP A 305 -13.05 28.20 2.66
C ASP A 305 -13.46 27.32 1.49
N ALA A 306 -14.69 26.81 1.53
CA ALA A 306 -15.29 26.00 0.47
C ALA A 306 -16.41 26.77 -0.26
N ILE A 307 -16.70 26.36 -1.51
CA ILE A 307 -17.74 26.96 -2.37
C ILE A 307 -19.13 26.76 -1.76
N ASP A 308 -19.36 25.61 -1.14
CA ASP A 308 -20.63 25.27 -0.49
C ASP A 308 -20.83 25.90 0.90
N GLY A 309 -19.82 26.60 1.41
CA GLY A 309 -19.84 27.22 2.73
C GLY A 309 -19.74 26.24 3.91
N GLY A 310 -19.44 24.97 3.64
CA GLY A 310 -19.16 23.94 4.65
C GLY A 310 -17.73 24.04 5.22
N ASP A 311 -17.43 23.16 6.19
CA ASP A 311 -16.11 23.09 6.85
C ASP A 311 -15.16 22.08 6.18
N ASN A 312 -15.55 21.48 5.06
CA ASN A 312 -14.80 20.42 4.38
C ASN A 312 -13.96 20.98 3.23
N ALA A 313 -12.72 20.50 3.09
CA ALA A 313 -11.91 20.68 1.88
C ALA A 313 -11.69 19.34 1.18
N ALA A 314 -11.74 19.32 -0.14
CA ALA A 314 -11.51 18.14 -0.96
C ALA A 314 -10.83 18.48 -2.29
N ILE A 315 -9.89 17.64 -2.70
CA ILE A 315 -9.17 17.73 -3.98
C ILE A 315 -9.08 16.32 -4.57
N ALA A 316 -9.49 16.15 -5.82
CA ALA A 316 -9.31 14.89 -6.54
C ALA A 316 -7.88 14.79 -7.09
N GLU A 317 -7.41 15.82 -7.79
CA GLU A 317 -6.10 15.80 -8.42
C GLU A 317 -5.45 17.18 -8.44
N LEU A 318 -4.12 17.20 -8.37
CA LEU A 318 -3.30 18.41 -8.36
C LEU A 318 -2.08 18.24 -9.27
N TYR A 319 -1.80 19.26 -10.07
CA TYR A 319 -0.54 19.39 -10.79
C TYR A 319 0.12 20.71 -10.48
N LEU A 320 1.44 20.72 -10.59
CA LEU A 320 2.27 21.93 -10.52
C LEU A 320 3.00 22.10 -11.84
N LEU A 321 3.11 23.32 -12.30
CA LEU A 321 3.73 23.67 -13.56
C LEU A 321 5.06 24.39 -13.31
N ASP A 322 6.08 24.01 -14.07
CA ASP A 322 7.39 24.67 -14.06
C ASP A 322 7.35 26.08 -14.68
N ALA A 323 8.48 26.76 -14.71
CA ALA A 323 8.60 28.09 -15.29
C ALA A 323 8.27 28.17 -16.80
N ALA A 324 8.28 27.02 -17.50
CA ALA A 324 7.89 26.91 -18.89
C ALA A 324 6.41 26.53 -19.09
N GLY A 325 5.64 26.41 -18.01
CA GLY A 325 4.24 26.01 -18.03
C GLY A 325 4.02 24.50 -18.25
N LYS A 326 5.04 23.69 -18.08
CA LYS A 326 4.97 22.23 -18.21
C LYS A 326 4.70 21.60 -16.84
N ARG A 327 3.83 20.60 -16.78
CA ARG A 327 3.58 19.78 -15.58
C ARG A 327 4.88 19.10 -15.16
N ILE A 328 5.26 19.24 -13.87
CA ILE A 328 6.39 18.49 -13.31
C ILE A 328 5.95 17.06 -12.98
N SER A 329 6.90 16.11 -12.96
CA SER A 329 6.63 14.72 -12.54
C SER A 329 6.20 14.69 -11.09
N ARG A 330 5.18 13.88 -10.79
CA ARG A 330 4.66 13.65 -9.44
C ARG A 330 5.27 12.41 -8.77
N GLU A 331 6.07 11.64 -9.50
CA GLU A 331 6.69 10.40 -9.02
C GLU A 331 7.48 10.57 -7.71
N PRO A 332 8.30 11.64 -7.53
CA PRO A 332 9.04 11.83 -6.28
C PRO A 332 8.23 12.52 -5.17
N TRP A 333 6.94 12.81 -5.39
CA TRP A 333 6.16 13.56 -4.40
C TRP A 333 5.79 12.69 -3.21
N THR A 334 5.85 13.30 -2.02
CA THR A 334 5.33 12.72 -0.78
C THR A 334 4.53 13.75 0.00
N VAL A 335 3.51 13.31 0.72
CA VAL A 335 2.82 14.19 1.67
C VAL A 335 3.70 14.33 2.90
N ASP A 336 4.12 15.55 3.21
CA ASP A 336 4.90 15.86 4.42
C ASP A 336 4.00 16.25 5.61
N TYR A 337 2.82 16.81 5.30
CA TYR A 337 1.81 17.19 6.29
C TYR A 337 0.40 17.25 5.69
N ALA A 338 -0.56 16.85 6.49
CA ALA A 338 -1.98 17.21 6.32
C ALA A 338 -2.59 17.48 7.70
N ASP A 339 -3.33 18.57 7.83
CA ASP A 339 -4.00 18.92 9.11
C ASP A 339 -5.16 17.97 9.41
N SER A 340 -5.80 17.45 8.38
CA SER A 340 -6.99 16.62 8.50
C SER A 340 -7.19 15.70 7.31
N GLU A 341 -7.60 14.46 7.58
CA GLU A 341 -7.93 13.44 6.58
C GLU A 341 -9.18 12.67 7.00
N GLN A 342 -10.07 12.39 6.05
CA GLN A 342 -11.22 11.54 6.32
C GLN A 342 -10.83 10.07 6.12
N ILE A 343 -10.58 9.37 7.23
CA ILE A 343 -10.16 7.98 7.26
C ILE A 343 -11.14 7.05 8.00
N ASP A 344 -12.23 7.58 8.53
CA ASP A 344 -13.24 6.79 9.23
C ASP A 344 -14.14 6.06 8.22
N GLY A 345 -13.88 4.77 8.06
CA GLY A 345 -14.58 3.89 7.10
C GLY A 345 -14.32 4.18 5.62
N VAL A 346 -13.42 5.10 5.29
CA VAL A 346 -13.04 5.50 3.92
C VAL A 346 -11.53 5.77 3.84
N ASN A 347 -10.97 5.79 2.64
CA ASN A 347 -9.58 6.22 2.41
C ASN A 347 -9.59 7.50 1.56
N ARG A 348 -9.47 8.66 2.23
CA ARG A 348 -9.41 9.99 1.61
C ARG A 348 -8.21 10.76 2.14
N THR A 349 -7.07 10.11 2.10
CA THR A 349 -5.78 10.64 2.54
C THR A 349 -5.21 11.65 1.54
N ALA A 350 -4.28 12.49 1.97
CA ALA A 350 -3.77 13.60 1.15
C ALA A 350 -2.98 13.15 -0.08
N ASP A 351 -2.40 11.95 -0.08
CA ASP A 351 -1.78 11.33 -1.25
C ASP A 351 -2.75 11.16 -2.45
N LYS A 352 -4.07 11.12 -2.20
CA LYS A 352 -5.10 11.08 -3.25
C LYS A 352 -5.14 12.34 -4.10
N THR A 353 -4.47 13.40 -3.71
CA THR A 353 -4.36 14.62 -4.51
C THR A 353 -3.44 14.48 -5.72
N TYR A 354 -2.65 13.38 -5.82
CA TYR A 354 -1.71 13.16 -6.92
C TYR A 354 -1.52 11.69 -7.31
N ASP A 355 -2.49 10.82 -6.99
CA ASP A 355 -2.40 9.37 -7.25
C ASP A 355 -2.75 8.96 -8.70
N LEU A 356 -2.95 9.91 -9.61
CA LEU A 356 -3.32 9.71 -11.02
C LEU A 356 -4.73 9.11 -11.22
N GLN A 357 -5.60 9.17 -10.21
CA GLN A 357 -6.94 8.63 -10.27
C GLN A 357 -7.98 9.72 -9.96
N GLU A 358 -8.55 10.32 -10.99
CA GLU A 358 -9.54 11.39 -10.84
C GLU A 358 -10.80 10.99 -10.04
N SER A 359 -11.02 9.69 -9.84
CA SER A 359 -12.14 9.16 -9.04
C SER A 359 -11.86 9.09 -7.55
N THR A 360 -10.61 9.15 -7.14
CA THR A 360 -10.20 9.25 -5.73
C THR A 360 -10.01 10.72 -5.35
N TYR A 361 -9.99 11.03 -4.06
CA TYR A 361 -9.77 12.40 -3.62
C TYR A 361 -9.35 12.46 -2.15
N TRP A 362 -8.55 13.45 -1.82
CA TRP A 362 -8.36 13.89 -0.44
C TRP A 362 -9.61 14.59 0.06
N SER A 363 -9.96 14.36 1.30
CA SER A 363 -11.03 15.09 1.99
C SER A 363 -10.70 15.22 3.47
N THR A 364 -10.94 16.39 4.03
CA THR A 364 -10.78 16.62 5.47
C THR A 364 -11.85 15.88 6.27
N ALA A 365 -11.55 15.56 7.54
CA ALA A 365 -12.50 14.96 8.46
C ALA A 365 -13.67 15.91 8.77
N LYS A 366 -14.83 15.35 9.12
CA LYS A 366 -16.01 16.15 9.48
C LYS A 366 -15.76 16.93 10.78
N GLY A 367 -16.19 18.18 10.81
CA GLY A 367 -16.15 19.03 12.01
C GLY A 367 -14.81 19.69 12.27
N VAL A 368 -13.81 19.48 11.43
CA VAL A 368 -12.57 20.25 11.44
C VAL A 368 -12.80 21.54 10.65
N ARG A 369 -12.40 22.68 11.20
CA ARG A 369 -12.66 24.00 10.60
C ARG A 369 -11.49 24.46 9.75
N PHE A 370 -11.79 25.29 8.77
CA PHE A 370 -10.77 26.03 8.01
C PHE A 370 -9.89 26.92 8.91
N PRO A 371 -8.62 27.21 8.52
CA PRO A 371 -7.99 26.81 7.26
C PRO A 371 -7.49 25.38 7.28
N HIS A 372 -7.56 24.70 6.12
CA HIS A 372 -7.00 23.37 5.93
C HIS A 372 -5.69 23.43 5.15
N ARG A 373 -4.71 22.62 5.54
CA ARG A 373 -3.38 22.65 4.93
C ARG A 373 -2.90 21.27 4.55
N ILE A 374 -2.34 21.17 3.34
CA ILE A 374 -1.49 20.07 2.95
C ILE A 374 -0.12 20.59 2.55
N VAL A 375 0.93 19.84 2.90
CA VAL A 375 2.31 20.11 2.48
C VAL A 375 2.78 18.93 1.64
N ILE A 376 3.23 19.23 0.43
CA ILE A 376 3.80 18.26 -0.50
C ILE A 376 5.29 18.51 -0.58
N ASP A 377 6.08 17.49 -0.27
CA ASP A 377 7.51 17.42 -0.60
C ASP A 377 7.66 16.98 -2.04
N LEU A 378 8.24 17.79 -2.88
CA LEU A 378 8.45 17.51 -4.31
C LEU A 378 9.66 16.61 -4.58
N GLY A 379 10.34 16.12 -3.52
CA GLY A 379 11.55 15.30 -3.60
C GLY A 379 12.81 16.12 -3.92
N ARG A 380 12.68 17.23 -4.62
CA ARG A 380 13.76 18.16 -4.95
C ARG A 380 13.25 19.58 -5.17
N ARG A 381 14.18 20.52 -5.28
CA ARG A 381 13.86 21.92 -5.54
C ARG A 381 13.35 22.15 -6.95
N HIS A 382 12.27 22.89 -7.10
CA HIS A 382 11.67 23.31 -8.36
C HIS A 382 11.40 24.80 -8.40
N THR A 383 11.41 25.40 -9.59
CA THR A 383 10.86 26.73 -9.87
C THR A 383 9.52 26.54 -10.55
N LEU A 384 8.44 27.00 -9.92
CA LEU A 384 7.07 26.79 -10.34
C LEU A 384 6.38 28.09 -10.73
N SER A 385 5.40 27.99 -11.63
CA SER A 385 4.67 29.14 -12.19
C SER A 385 3.16 29.04 -12.06
N ALA A 386 2.60 27.84 -11.82
CA ALA A 386 1.17 27.65 -11.74
C ALA A 386 0.80 26.37 -10.98
N ILE A 387 -0.47 26.30 -10.57
CA ILE A 387 -1.13 25.13 -10.01
C ILE A 387 -2.36 24.78 -10.83
N GLN A 388 -2.55 23.49 -11.11
CA GLN A 388 -3.81 22.95 -11.65
C GLN A 388 -4.47 22.08 -10.57
N CYS A 389 -5.75 22.26 -10.37
CA CYS A 389 -6.54 21.53 -9.38
C CYS A 389 -7.81 20.96 -10.04
N LEU A 390 -8.12 19.71 -9.74
CA LEU A 390 -9.35 19.05 -10.03
C LEU A 390 -10.15 18.88 -8.73
N PRO A 391 -11.31 19.48 -8.57
CA PRO A 391 -12.20 19.21 -7.44
C PRO A 391 -12.82 17.81 -7.58
N ARG A 392 -13.58 17.39 -6.59
CA ARG A 392 -14.36 16.15 -6.70
C ARG A 392 -15.26 16.19 -7.92
N MET A 393 -15.29 15.06 -8.66
CA MET A 393 -16.01 14.94 -9.94
C MET A 393 -17.53 14.86 -9.79
N GLU A 394 -18.04 14.50 -8.61
CA GLU A 394 -19.48 14.36 -8.38
C GLU A 394 -20.14 15.74 -8.31
N ALA A 395 -21.18 15.93 -9.11
CA ALA A 395 -21.92 17.19 -9.13
C ALA A 395 -22.52 17.51 -7.75
N GLY A 396 -22.26 18.70 -7.22
CA GLY A 396 -22.74 19.14 -5.92
C GLY A 396 -22.03 18.49 -4.72
N ALA A 397 -20.90 17.81 -4.94
CA ALA A 397 -20.11 17.25 -3.86
C ALA A 397 -19.58 18.34 -2.91
N PRO A 398 -19.60 18.12 -1.58
CA PRO A 398 -19.09 19.10 -0.63
C PRO A 398 -17.57 19.19 -0.69
N GLY A 399 -17.04 20.35 -0.24
CA GLY A 399 -15.62 20.55 -0.01
C GLY A 399 -14.83 21.10 -1.20
N ALA A 400 -15.48 21.50 -2.29
CA ALA A 400 -14.79 22.20 -3.37
C ALA A 400 -14.19 23.53 -2.81
N ILE A 401 -12.87 23.64 -2.82
CA ILE A 401 -12.15 24.80 -2.28
C ILE A 401 -12.51 26.05 -3.09
N ARG A 402 -12.81 27.15 -2.38
CA ARG A 402 -13.02 28.45 -3.01
C ARG A 402 -11.77 29.30 -2.88
N ASN A 403 -11.52 29.88 -1.72
CA ASN A 403 -10.36 30.73 -1.49
C ASN A 403 -9.18 29.90 -0.97
N PHE A 404 -8.00 30.15 -1.49
CA PHE A 404 -6.80 29.44 -1.10
C PHE A 404 -5.53 30.27 -1.28
N LYS A 405 -4.46 29.81 -0.66
CA LYS A 405 -3.11 30.30 -0.86
C LYS A 405 -2.15 29.16 -1.14
N VAL A 406 -1.07 29.49 -1.84
CA VAL A 406 0.05 28.58 -2.09
C VAL A 406 1.33 29.22 -1.59
N TYR A 407 2.09 28.46 -0.82
CA TYR A 407 3.41 28.89 -0.35
C TYR A 407 4.48 27.89 -0.84
N MET A 408 5.71 28.37 -0.94
CA MET A 408 6.87 27.53 -1.25
C MET A 408 8.01 27.82 -0.28
N THR A 409 8.74 26.77 0.08
CA THR A 409 9.94 26.84 0.92
C THR A 409 10.94 25.72 0.57
N ASP A 410 12.19 25.91 0.94
CA ASP A 410 13.23 24.88 0.82
C ASP A 410 13.31 23.98 2.05
N LYS A 411 12.79 24.42 3.21
CA LYS A 411 12.80 23.70 4.45
C LYS A 411 11.44 23.80 5.12
N MET A 412 10.94 22.68 5.60
CA MET A 412 9.70 22.65 6.36
C MET A 412 9.99 22.51 7.84
N GLU A 413 9.35 23.34 8.63
CA GLU A 413 9.35 23.31 10.09
C GLU A 413 7.89 23.33 10.60
N TYR A 414 7.68 22.78 11.79
CA TYR A 414 6.36 22.67 12.39
C TYR A 414 6.39 23.33 13.77
N VAL A 415 5.32 24.04 14.11
CA VAL A 415 5.14 24.71 15.39
C VAL A 415 3.93 24.11 16.09
N GLU A 416 3.98 24.10 17.42
CA GLU A 416 2.86 23.68 18.26
C GLU A 416 1.71 24.71 18.12
N ASP A 417 0.46 24.22 17.97
CA ASP A 417 -0.74 24.99 17.71
C ASP A 417 -1.14 25.92 18.90
#